data_879343e59c57fa17b1c9774aced8ef9d
#
_entry.id   879343e59c57fa17b1c9774aced8ef9d
#
_cell.length_a   1.000
_cell.length_b   1.000
_cell.length_c   1.000
_cell.angle_alpha   90.00
_cell.angle_beta   90.00
_cell.angle_gamma   90.00
#
_symmetry.space_group_name_H-M   'P 1'
#
loop_
_entity.id
_entity.type
_entity.pdbx_description
1 polymer ?
#
loop_
_entity_poly.entity_id
_entity_poly.type
_entity_poly.pdbx_seq_one_letter_code
_entity_poly.pdbx_strand_id
1 'polypeptide(L)'
;MAKIYFTLEEAQGYVNWLEEEFGAIQSLQNKINELDEKMQKVESGISLNGGGPISEQISKYSNERDDVFRLVEEKIDSIHQRGILVKSIEHALVDFPSILENREIYLCWHGGEDEILYWHEVDVGFSGRRPL
;
A
#
# COMPACT_ATOMS: atom_id res chain seq x y z
N MET A 1 -0.55 22.39 -0.96
CA MET A 1 0.88 22.06 -0.84
C MET A 1 1.53 21.96 -2.22
N ALA A 2 2.76 22.42 -2.34
CA ALA A 2 3.51 22.30 -3.58
C ALA A 2 3.82 20.81 -3.85
N LYS A 3 3.69 20.41 -5.10
CA LYS A 3 4.04 19.07 -5.54
C LYS A 3 5.55 18.87 -5.47
N ILE A 4 5.98 17.72 -4.98
CA ILE A 4 7.38 17.35 -4.92
C ILE A 4 7.73 16.61 -6.21
N TYR A 5 8.84 17.02 -6.84
CA TYR A 5 9.36 16.34 -8.03
C TYR A 5 10.67 15.65 -7.68
N PHE A 6 10.85 14.46 -8.20
CA PHE A 6 11.99 13.60 -7.93
C PHE A 6 12.87 13.47 -9.18
N THR A 7 14.19 13.50 -8.97
CA THR A 7 15.11 12.98 -10.00
C THR A 7 15.06 11.45 -9.93
N LEU A 8 15.57 10.77 -10.95
CA LEU A 8 15.67 9.31 -10.92
C LEU A 8 16.52 8.84 -9.73
N GLU A 9 17.63 9.53 -9.45
CA GLU A 9 18.51 9.20 -8.34
C GLU A 9 17.81 9.33 -6.99
N GLU A 10 17.06 10.42 -6.80
CA GLU A 10 16.28 10.64 -5.58
C GLU A 10 15.21 9.56 -5.40
N ALA A 11 14.47 9.26 -6.47
CA ALA A 11 13.44 8.24 -6.43
C ALA A 11 14.04 6.87 -6.14
N GLN A 12 15.15 6.53 -6.80
CA GLN A 12 15.85 5.27 -6.59
C GLN A 12 16.25 5.07 -5.12
N GLY A 13 16.60 6.16 -4.45
CA GLY A 13 16.97 6.12 -3.03
C GLY A 13 15.85 5.67 -2.11
N TYR A 14 14.61 5.73 -2.55
CA TYR A 14 13.46 5.29 -1.77
C TYR A 14 13.09 3.81 -1.95
N VAL A 15 13.66 3.12 -2.94
CA VAL A 15 13.22 1.77 -3.30
C VAL A 15 13.34 0.78 -2.12
N ASN A 16 14.46 0.77 -1.41
CA ASN A 16 14.64 -0.14 -0.28
C ASN A 16 13.63 0.16 0.85
N TRP A 17 13.42 1.43 1.14
CA TRP A 17 12.44 1.83 2.14
C TRP A 17 11.01 1.41 1.73
N LEU A 18 10.66 1.60 0.46
CA LEU A 18 9.36 1.19 -0.06
C LEU A 18 9.16 -0.32 0.02
N GLU A 19 10.20 -1.11 -0.26
CA GLU A 19 10.13 -2.57 -0.09
C GLU A 19 9.78 -2.94 1.35
N GLU A 20 10.41 -2.29 2.33
CA GLU A 20 10.11 -2.52 3.74
C GLU A 20 8.69 -2.09 4.09
N GLU A 21 8.27 -0.91 3.65
CA GLU A 21 6.93 -0.38 3.94
C GLU A 21 5.84 -1.26 3.34
N PHE A 22 5.97 -1.67 2.09
CA PHE A 22 4.99 -2.53 1.46
C PHE A 22 5.00 -3.95 2.02
N GLY A 23 6.16 -4.44 2.46
CA GLY A 23 6.24 -5.70 3.19
C GLY A 23 5.43 -5.67 4.48
N ALA A 24 5.53 -4.58 5.23
CA ALA A 24 4.75 -4.38 6.45
C ALA A 24 3.26 -4.23 6.14
N ILE A 25 2.91 -3.48 5.09
CA ILE A 25 1.51 -3.34 4.66
C ILE A 25 0.92 -4.70 4.29
N GLN A 26 1.69 -5.53 3.57
CA GLN A 26 1.24 -6.87 3.19
C GLN A 26 0.94 -7.73 4.42
N SER A 27 1.80 -7.68 5.44
CA SER A 27 1.58 -8.40 6.70
C SER A 27 0.32 -7.94 7.40
N LEU A 28 0.07 -6.63 7.41
CA LEU A 28 -1.14 -6.07 8.00
C LEU A 28 -2.39 -6.46 7.21
N GLN A 29 -2.31 -6.50 5.88
CA GLN A 29 -3.42 -6.96 5.04
C GLN A 29 -3.76 -8.43 5.32
N ASN A 30 -2.73 -9.25 5.51
CA ASN A 30 -2.94 -10.66 5.87
C ASN A 30 -3.65 -10.79 7.22
N LYS A 31 -3.31 -9.92 8.17
CA LYS A 31 -3.98 -9.88 9.47
C LYS A 31 -5.45 -9.48 9.34
N ILE A 32 -5.76 -8.52 8.49
CA ILE A 32 -7.15 -8.12 8.19
C ILE A 32 -7.93 -9.33 7.64
N ASN A 33 -7.33 -10.06 6.69
CA ASN A 33 -7.97 -11.23 6.11
C ASN A 33 -8.23 -12.33 7.15
N GLU A 34 -7.29 -12.56 8.06
CA GLU A 34 -7.47 -13.51 9.16
C GLU A 34 -8.64 -13.11 10.05
N LEU A 35 -8.75 -11.82 10.39
CA LEU A 35 -9.84 -11.34 11.23
C LEU A 35 -11.19 -11.44 10.52
N ASP A 36 -11.24 -11.16 9.23
CA ASP A 36 -12.45 -11.33 8.43
C ASP A 36 -12.90 -12.80 8.41
N GLU A 37 -11.96 -13.74 8.27
CA GLU A 37 -12.25 -15.16 8.31
C GLU A 37 -12.80 -15.59 9.67
N LYS A 38 -12.23 -15.07 10.75
CA LYS A 38 -12.69 -15.36 12.12
C LYS A 38 -14.11 -14.85 12.33
N MET A 39 -14.41 -13.62 11.87
CA MET A 39 -15.76 -13.08 11.95
C MET A 39 -16.76 -13.93 11.18
N GLN A 40 -16.39 -14.35 9.99
CA GLN A 40 -17.22 -15.18 9.14
C GLN A 40 -17.53 -16.53 9.79
N LYS A 41 -16.54 -17.13 10.43
CA LYS A 41 -16.71 -18.40 11.18
C LYS A 41 -17.68 -18.24 12.35
N VAL A 42 -17.56 -17.14 13.10
CA VAL A 42 -18.49 -16.85 14.19
C VAL A 42 -19.92 -16.70 13.68
N GLU A 43 -20.11 -15.96 12.62
CA GLU A 43 -21.41 -15.76 11.98
C GLU A 43 -22.01 -17.07 11.48
N SER A 44 -21.17 -18.02 11.04
CA SER A 44 -21.59 -19.33 10.56
C SER A 44 -21.93 -20.30 11.70
N GLY A 45 -21.74 -19.88 12.95
CA GLY A 45 -21.99 -20.72 14.11
C GLY A 45 -20.85 -21.68 14.45
N ILE A 46 -19.68 -21.54 13.83
CA ILE A 46 -18.50 -22.34 14.13
C ILE A 46 -17.93 -21.85 15.45
N SER A 47 -17.78 -22.77 16.42
CA SER A 47 -17.22 -22.45 17.71
C SER A 47 -15.74 -22.11 17.61
N LEU A 48 -15.35 -20.95 18.13
CA LEU A 48 -13.96 -20.54 18.25
C LEU A 48 -13.55 -20.58 19.73
N ASN A 49 -12.25 -20.71 19.96
CA ASN A 49 -11.70 -20.71 21.31
C ASN A 49 -12.09 -19.43 22.04
N GLY A 50 -12.53 -19.60 23.28
CA GLY A 50 -12.86 -18.48 24.13
C GLY A 50 -14.34 -18.14 24.19
N GLY A 51 -15.19 -18.75 23.42
CA GLY A 51 -16.65 -18.64 23.53
C GLY A 51 -17.19 -17.27 23.93
N GLY A 52 -18.45 -17.18 24.14
CA GLY A 52 -19.15 -15.97 24.51
C GLY A 52 -20.20 -15.61 23.49
N PRO A 53 -21.00 -14.58 23.74
CA PRO A 53 -22.02 -14.15 22.80
C PRO A 53 -21.41 -13.81 21.45
N ILE A 54 -22.10 -14.20 20.38
CA ILE A 54 -21.66 -13.95 19.00
C ILE A 54 -21.35 -12.47 18.76
N SER A 55 -22.23 -11.58 19.28
CA SER A 55 -22.04 -10.14 19.12
C SER A 55 -20.75 -9.63 19.76
N GLU A 56 -20.36 -10.17 20.90
CA GLU A 56 -19.12 -9.78 21.57
C GLU A 56 -17.91 -10.27 20.81
N GLN A 57 -17.96 -11.50 20.29
CA GLN A 57 -16.86 -12.04 19.49
C GLN A 57 -16.65 -11.23 18.21
N ILE A 58 -17.73 -10.91 17.53
CA ILE A 58 -17.68 -10.09 16.30
C ILE A 58 -17.13 -8.70 16.61
N SER A 59 -17.60 -8.07 17.71
CA SER A 59 -17.11 -6.75 18.12
C SER A 59 -15.62 -6.77 18.41
N LYS A 60 -15.14 -7.81 19.07
CA LYS A 60 -13.71 -7.95 19.38
C LYS A 60 -12.88 -7.99 18.09
N TYR A 61 -13.24 -8.85 17.14
CA TYR A 61 -12.50 -8.96 15.89
C TYR A 61 -12.64 -7.72 15.02
N SER A 62 -13.81 -7.10 15.01
CA SER A 62 -14.05 -5.85 14.28
C SER A 62 -13.18 -4.73 14.83
N ASN A 63 -13.05 -4.62 16.15
CA ASN A 63 -12.21 -3.60 16.79
C ASN A 63 -10.72 -3.82 16.46
N GLU A 64 -10.27 -5.08 16.51
CA GLU A 64 -8.89 -5.41 16.12
C GLU A 64 -8.64 -5.05 14.64
N ARG A 65 -9.63 -5.36 13.79
CA ARG A 65 -9.56 -5.05 12.36
C ARG A 65 -9.42 -3.55 12.11
N ASP A 66 -10.19 -2.74 12.85
CA ASP A 66 -10.13 -1.29 12.73
C ASP A 66 -8.75 -0.75 13.15
N ASP A 67 -8.15 -1.32 14.19
CA ASP A 67 -6.81 -0.94 14.63
C ASP A 67 -5.76 -1.27 13.56
N VAL A 68 -5.89 -2.43 12.92
CA VAL A 68 -4.96 -2.83 11.85
C VAL A 68 -5.14 -1.94 10.62
N PHE A 69 -6.37 -1.60 10.25
CA PHE A 69 -6.64 -0.66 9.17
C PHE A 69 -5.99 0.70 9.41
N ARG A 70 -6.05 1.17 10.64
CA ARG A 70 -5.43 2.45 11.00
C ARG A 70 -3.91 2.41 10.79
N LEU A 71 -3.27 1.29 11.11
CA LEU A 71 -1.84 1.11 10.88
C LEU A 71 -1.50 1.13 9.38
N VAL A 72 -2.34 0.51 8.56
CA VAL A 72 -2.17 0.55 7.10
C VAL A 72 -2.28 1.98 6.58
N GLU A 73 -3.29 2.72 7.02
CA GLU A 73 -3.48 4.12 6.64
C GLU A 73 -2.29 4.98 7.02
N GLU A 74 -1.74 4.79 8.22
CA GLU A 74 -0.56 5.53 8.69
C GLU A 74 0.65 5.28 7.78
N LYS A 75 0.84 4.05 7.34
CA LYS A 75 1.94 3.72 6.43
C LYS A 75 1.76 4.34 5.05
N ILE A 76 0.56 4.29 4.52
CA ILE A 76 0.24 4.92 3.23
C ILE A 76 0.43 6.43 3.33
N ASP A 77 -0.05 7.05 4.39
CA ASP A 77 0.11 8.48 4.63
C ASP A 77 1.59 8.87 4.72
N SER A 78 2.40 8.03 5.36
CA SER A 78 3.85 8.25 5.46
C SER A 78 4.50 8.26 4.08
N ILE A 79 4.06 7.41 3.17
CA ILE A 79 4.55 7.39 1.78
C ILE A 79 4.10 8.67 1.05
N HIS A 80 2.82 9.01 1.15
CA HIS A 80 2.26 10.21 0.51
C HIS A 80 2.90 11.50 1.01
N GLN A 81 3.24 11.58 2.28
CA GLN A 81 3.89 12.76 2.88
C GLN A 81 5.25 13.06 2.24
N ARG A 82 5.89 12.05 1.67
CA ARG A 82 7.16 12.22 0.97
C ARG A 82 6.99 12.67 -0.48
N GLY A 83 5.74 12.80 -0.92
CA GLY A 83 5.44 13.19 -2.30
C GLY A 83 5.32 12.01 -3.27
N ILE A 84 5.41 10.80 -2.76
CA ILE A 84 5.28 9.55 -3.53
C ILE A 84 3.80 9.16 -3.57
N LEU A 85 3.29 8.78 -4.74
CA LEU A 85 1.89 8.45 -4.93
C LEU A 85 1.68 6.94 -4.94
N VAL A 86 0.94 6.41 -3.98
CA VAL A 86 0.57 5.00 -3.96
C VAL A 86 -0.59 4.79 -4.92
N LYS A 87 -0.37 3.97 -5.93
CA LYS A 87 -1.38 3.66 -6.97
C LYS A 87 -2.08 2.34 -6.74
N SER A 88 -1.40 1.37 -6.14
CA SER A 88 -2.00 0.09 -5.78
C SER A 88 -1.27 -0.46 -4.56
N ILE A 89 -2.03 -0.76 -3.51
CA ILE A 89 -1.51 -1.41 -2.32
C ILE A 89 -1.23 -2.88 -2.62
N GLU A 90 -2.17 -3.52 -3.31
CA GLU A 90 -2.09 -4.93 -3.65
C GLU A 90 -0.84 -5.29 -4.45
N HIS A 91 -0.50 -4.43 -5.41
CA HIS A 91 0.64 -4.66 -6.31
C HIS A 91 1.89 -3.87 -5.94
N ALA A 92 1.87 -3.16 -4.82
CA ALA A 92 2.96 -2.30 -4.39
C ALA A 92 3.41 -1.35 -5.52
N LEU A 93 2.44 -0.66 -6.12
CA LEU A 93 2.68 0.21 -7.26
C LEU A 93 2.70 1.66 -6.80
N VAL A 94 3.78 2.38 -7.11
CA VAL A 94 3.91 3.80 -6.78
C VAL A 94 4.39 4.59 -7.98
N ASP A 95 4.03 5.87 -8.00
CA ASP A 95 4.50 6.84 -8.96
C ASP A 95 5.24 7.96 -8.25
N PHE A 96 6.38 8.34 -8.81
CA PHE A 96 7.16 9.49 -8.36
C PHE A 96 6.99 10.60 -9.38
N PRO A 97 6.38 11.74 -9.01
CA PRO A 97 6.33 12.87 -9.93
C PRO A 97 7.75 13.30 -10.32
N SER A 98 7.97 13.53 -11.59
CA SER A 98 9.27 13.92 -12.13
C SER A 98 9.10 14.83 -13.33
N ILE A 99 10.18 15.40 -13.80
CA ILE A 99 10.18 16.26 -14.97
C ILE A 99 11.11 15.66 -16.04
N LEU A 100 10.59 15.49 -17.24
CA LEU A 100 11.35 15.04 -18.39
C LEU A 100 11.09 15.99 -19.55
N GLU A 101 12.14 16.62 -20.06
CA GLU A 101 12.03 17.58 -21.18
C GLU A 101 10.98 18.66 -20.91
N ASN A 102 11.05 19.28 -19.73
CA ASN A 102 10.13 20.33 -19.25
C ASN A 102 8.67 19.87 -19.12
N ARG A 103 8.43 18.57 -19.10
CA ARG A 103 7.10 18.00 -18.99
C ARG A 103 7.01 17.12 -17.76
N GLU A 104 5.88 17.21 -17.05
CA GLU A 104 5.63 16.34 -15.88
C GLU A 104 5.37 14.91 -16.35
N ILE A 105 6.08 13.97 -15.73
CA ILE A 105 5.91 12.53 -15.93
C ILE A 105 5.87 11.85 -14.57
N TYR A 106 5.61 10.55 -14.56
CA TYR A 106 5.77 9.70 -13.38
C TYR A 106 6.86 8.67 -13.63
N LEU A 107 7.81 8.59 -12.68
CA LEU A 107 8.72 7.45 -12.58
C LEU A 107 7.94 6.37 -11.85
N CYS A 108 7.87 5.19 -12.43
CA CYS A 108 7.01 4.12 -11.95
C CYS A 108 7.82 2.98 -11.34
N TRP A 109 7.47 2.61 -10.11
CA TRP A 109 8.08 1.48 -9.43
C TRP A 109 7.01 0.50 -9.01
N HIS A 110 7.31 -0.78 -9.17
CA HIS A 110 6.46 -1.89 -8.77
C HIS A 110 7.23 -2.78 -7.81
N GLY A 111 6.59 -3.25 -6.74
CA GLY A 111 7.23 -4.14 -5.77
C GLY A 111 7.86 -5.35 -6.45
N GLY A 112 9.09 -5.66 -6.06
CA GLY A 112 9.88 -6.70 -6.67
C GLY A 112 10.90 -6.21 -7.69
N GLU A 113 10.76 -4.97 -8.16
CA GLU A 113 11.77 -4.36 -9.05
C GLU A 113 12.89 -3.78 -8.19
N ASP A 114 14.13 -4.16 -8.45
CA ASP A 114 15.29 -3.67 -7.71
C ASP A 114 15.62 -2.21 -8.01
N GLU A 115 15.26 -1.78 -9.21
CA GLU A 115 15.54 -0.43 -9.71
C GLU A 115 14.31 0.15 -10.37
N ILE A 116 14.26 1.48 -10.46
CA ILE A 116 13.24 2.17 -11.23
C ILE A 116 13.71 2.18 -12.70
N LEU A 117 13.02 1.43 -13.53
CA LEU A 117 13.40 1.23 -14.94
C LEU A 117 12.39 1.81 -15.93
N TYR A 118 11.25 2.33 -15.44
CA TYR A 118 10.15 2.73 -16.28
C TYR A 118 9.58 4.07 -15.88
N TRP A 119 8.95 4.71 -16.84
CA TRP A 119 8.19 5.94 -16.65
C TRP A 119 6.90 5.88 -17.43
N HIS A 120 5.93 6.72 -17.10
CA HIS A 120 4.74 6.91 -17.93
C HIS A 120 4.27 8.34 -17.84
N GLU A 121 3.44 8.74 -18.81
CA GLU A 121 2.85 10.06 -18.80
C GLU A 121 1.79 10.17 -17.73
N VAL A 122 1.51 11.39 -17.28
CA VAL A 122 0.61 11.65 -16.14
C VAL A 122 -0.80 11.13 -16.39
N ASP A 123 -1.27 11.18 -17.63
CA ASP A 123 -2.62 10.75 -18.01
C ASP A 123 -2.70 9.29 -18.47
N VAL A 124 -1.59 8.55 -18.40
CA VAL A 124 -1.53 7.11 -18.71
C VAL A 124 -1.20 6.36 -17.44
N GLY A 125 -1.65 5.14 -17.33
CA GLY A 125 -1.37 4.32 -16.16
C GLY A 125 -0.22 3.34 -16.36
N PHE A 126 -0.14 2.37 -15.46
CA PHE A 126 0.88 1.32 -15.47
C PHE A 126 1.05 0.63 -16.82
N SER A 127 -0.06 0.37 -17.53
CA SER A 127 -0.04 -0.28 -18.84
C SER A 127 0.66 0.55 -19.90
N GLY A 128 0.83 1.85 -19.68
CA GLY A 128 1.53 2.75 -20.58
C GLY A 128 3.00 2.97 -20.24
N ARG A 129 3.58 2.14 -19.39
CA ARG A 129 4.98 2.24 -18.97
C ARG A 129 5.92 2.16 -20.16
N ARG A 130 6.94 2.99 -20.11
CA ARG A 130 8.02 3.01 -21.11
C ARG A 130 9.37 2.84 -20.42
N PRO A 131 10.31 2.12 -21.04
CA PRO A 131 11.67 2.02 -20.49
C PRO A 131 12.34 3.38 -20.40
N LEU A 132 13.11 3.55 -19.35
CA LEU A 132 13.93 4.75 -19.15
C LEU A 132 15.12 4.80 -20.09
#